data_4f1a099460a16909aca3bc0ef43bac3d
#
_entry.id   4f1a099460a16909aca3bc0ef43bac3d
#
_cell.length_a   1.000
_cell.length_b   1.000
_cell.length_c   1.000
_cell.angle_alpha   90.00
_cell.angle_beta   90.00
_cell.angle_gamma   90.00
#
_symmetry.space_group_name_H-M   'P 1'
#
loop_
_entity.id
_entity.type
_entity.pdbx_description
1 polymer ?
#
loop_
_entity_poly.entity_id
_entity_poly.type
_entity_poly.pdbx_seq_one_letter_code
_entity_poly.pdbx_strand_id
1 'polypeptide(L)'
;SNGSDGLMFDSVRLNGKPLDKAYSDLRMRNEPLVEMTQIKGTSETHPTLSPNDEWANFEIMENYIGSDRKVTKFQGGYVRRALEDGIVLRQTKGFNPFKFGFIGASDTHNAAPGSVEEPNYFSKTGRLDGLPPLRGSAPPNNAADWEGAPVDPPGSPARPASKAWGASGLAGVWAEENSREAIYAAMRRKETFATSGPRIKVRFFAGYDFPADLLTRTDTVRQAYAHGVPMGGDLLPAANKAPKFLVWAVRDPSSG
;
A
#
# COMPACT_ATOMS: atom_id res chain seq x y z
N SER A 1 7.58 -3.97 5.02
CA SER A 1 7.43 -4.17 3.61
C SER A 1 8.76 -4.43 2.90
N ASN A 2 8.99 -3.84 1.71
CA ASN A 2 10.17 -4.01 0.88
C ASN A 2 11.51 -3.83 1.60
N GLY A 3 11.61 -2.89 2.53
CA GLY A 3 12.82 -2.64 3.33
C GLY A 3 13.03 -3.56 4.54
N SER A 4 12.22 -4.61 4.70
CA SER A 4 12.26 -5.48 5.89
C SER A 4 13.13 -6.74 5.74
N ASP A 5 13.69 -6.98 4.57
CA ASP A 5 14.44 -8.21 4.23
C ASP A 5 13.67 -9.50 4.57
N GLY A 6 12.38 -9.50 4.22
CA GLY A 6 11.51 -10.65 4.40
C GLY A 6 10.95 -10.86 5.80
N LEU A 7 11.16 -9.93 6.74
CA LEU A 7 10.66 -10.10 8.11
C LEU A 7 9.19 -9.71 8.28
N MET A 8 8.67 -8.80 7.44
CA MET A 8 7.33 -8.23 7.61
C MET A 8 6.22 -9.28 7.54
N PHE A 9 6.32 -10.19 6.57
CA PHE A 9 5.33 -11.24 6.31
C PHE A 9 5.95 -12.64 6.39
N ASP A 10 6.94 -12.82 7.28
CA ASP A 10 7.57 -14.13 7.47
C ASP A 10 6.55 -15.15 7.99
N SER A 11 6.76 -16.41 7.66
CA SER A 11 5.96 -17.55 8.13
C SER A 11 6.28 -17.98 9.56
N VAL A 12 7.30 -17.36 10.16
CA VAL A 12 7.71 -17.56 11.54
C VAL A 12 7.73 -16.24 12.30
N ARG A 13 7.61 -16.30 13.62
CA ARG A 13 7.79 -15.15 14.52
C ARG A 13 9.27 -14.78 14.65
N LEU A 14 9.56 -13.58 15.11
CA LEU A 14 10.94 -13.13 15.38
C LEU A 14 11.73 -14.05 16.34
N ASN A 15 11.03 -14.77 17.20
CA ASN A 15 11.65 -15.76 18.11
C ASN A 15 11.79 -17.16 17.49
N GLY A 16 11.59 -17.30 16.17
CA GLY A 16 11.70 -18.55 15.41
C GLY A 16 10.51 -19.52 15.56
N LYS A 17 9.52 -19.21 16.41
CA LYS A 17 8.34 -20.09 16.55
C LYS A 17 7.41 -19.95 15.34
N PRO A 18 6.76 -21.01 14.89
CA PRO A 18 5.74 -20.95 13.84
C PRO A 18 4.62 -19.97 14.19
N LEU A 19 3.99 -19.40 13.17
CA LEU A 19 2.74 -18.67 13.34
C LEU A 19 1.65 -19.64 13.79
N ASP A 20 0.77 -19.14 14.65
CA ASP A 20 -0.41 -19.85 15.12
C ASP A 20 -1.66 -18.97 15.02
N LYS A 21 -2.82 -19.57 15.31
CA LYS A 21 -4.11 -18.88 15.26
C LYS A 21 -4.16 -17.66 16.19
N ALA A 22 -3.63 -17.78 17.42
CA ALA A 22 -3.65 -16.69 18.39
C ALA A 22 -2.84 -15.47 17.89
N TYR A 23 -1.68 -15.72 17.30
CA TYR A 23 -0.88 -14.66 16.66
C TYR A 23 -1.60 -14.06 15.46
N SER A 24 -2.20 -14.90 14.61
CA SER A 24 -2.97 -14.44 13.45
C SER A 24 -4.13 -13.54 13.86
N ASP A 25 -4.91 -13.93 14.86
CA ASP A 25 -6.05 -13.16 15.37
C ASP A 25 -5.59 -11.82 15.96
N LEU A 26 -4.47 -11.83 16.71
CA LEU A 26 -3.87 -10.62 17.26
C LEU A 26 -3.41 -9.66 16.16
N ARG A 27 -2.73 -10.20 15.14
CA ARG A 27 -2.25 -9.41 14.00
C ARG A 27 -3.40 -8.78 13.23
N MET A 28 -4.42 -9.56 12.85
CA MET A 28 -5.56 -9.05 12.11
C MET A 28 -6.38 -8.00 12.88
N ARG A 29 -6.40 -8.09 14.20
CA ARG A 29 -7.05 -7.09 15.04
C ARG A 29 -6.28 -5.77 15.09
N ASN A 30 -4.95 -5.83 15.16
CA ASN A 30 -4.10 -4.66 15.37
C ASN A 30 -3.50 -4.10 14.07
N GLU A 31 -3.32 -4.95 13.04
CA GLU A 31 -2.73 -4.62 11.75
C GLU A 31 -3.72 -4.93 10.61
N PRO A 32 -4.90 -4.28 10.55
CA PRO A 32 -5.90 -4.58 9.52
C PRO A 32 -5.51 -4.05 8.14
N LEU A 33 -4.59 -3.10 8.06
CA LEU A 33 -4.16 -2.43 6.83
C LEU A 33 -2.68 -2.66 6.57
N VAL A 34 -2.31 -2.63 5.31
CA VAL A 34 -0.91 -2.66 4.85
C VAL A 34 -0.66 -1.52 3.87
N GLU A 35 0.50 -0.91 4.00
CA GLU A 35 0.96 0.13 3.11
C GLU A 35 1.56 -0.47 1.83
N MET A 36 0.92 -0.21 0.68
CA MET A 36 1.32 -0.73 -0.63
C MET A 36 2.48 0.04 -1.23
N THR A 37 2.55 1.34 -0.97
CA THR A 37 3.55 2.22 -1.55
C THR A 37 3.76 3.46 -0.69
N GLN A 38 4.98 3.95 -0.70
CA GLN A 38 5.41 5.24 -0.15
C GLN A 38 6.70 5.67 -0.86
N ILE A 39 7.28 6.81 -0.50
CA ILE A 39 8.53 7.29 -1.12
C ILE A 39 9.69 6.27 -1.07
N LYS A 40 9.68 5.36 -0.11
CA LYS A 40 10.66 4.27 0.00
C LYS A 40 10.28 3.05 -0.85
N GLY A 41 9.48 3.27 -1.89
CA GLY A 41 9.15 2.30 -2.92
C GLY A 41 7.93 1.44 -2.63
N THR A 42 7.64 0.57 -3.57
CA THR A 42 6.50 -0.36 -3.53
C THR A 42 6.68 -1.46 -2.49
N SER A 43 5.57 -1.87 -1.90
CA SER A 43 5.47 -3.11 -1.12
C SER A 43 4.59 -4.15 -1.82
N GLU A 44 4.14 -3.89 -3.06
CA GLU A 44 3.22 -4.78 -3.77
C GLU A 44 3.88 -6.10 -4.14
N THR A 45 4.88 -6.07 -5.00
CA THR A 45 5.61 -7.26 -5.45
C THR A 45 7.04 -6.92 -5.89
N HIS A 46 7.78 -7.93 -6.31
CA HIS A 46 9.13 -7.83 -6.85
C HIS A 46 9.27 -8.76 -8.07
N PRO A 47 10.09 -8.42 -9.10
CA PRO A 47 10.27 -9.26 -10.28
C PRO A 47 10.65 -10.72 -9.98
N THR A 48 11.45 -10.94 -8.93
CA THR A 48 11.84 -12.28 -8.49
C THR A 48 10.65 -13.12 -7.97
N LEU A 49 9.60 -12.46 -7.44
CA LEU A 49 8.40 -13.11 -6.91
C LEU A 49 7.27 -13.17 -7.94
N SER A 50 7.28 -12.29 -8.93
CA SER A 50 6.27 -12.19 -9.99
C SER A 50 6.95 -12.06 -11.36
N PRO A 51 7.65 -13.10 -11.85
CA PRO A 51 8.51 -13.01 -13.05
C PRO A 51 7.71 -12.82 -14.35
N ASN A 52 6.42 -13.11 -14.36
CA ASN A 52 5.55 -12.97 -15.53
C ASN A 52 4.74 -11.66 -15.52
N ASP A 53 4.98 -10.78 -14.57
CA ASP A 53 4.35 -9.48 -14.46
C ASP A 53 5.31 -8.39 -14.96
N GLU A 54 5.01 -7.79 -16.10
CA GLU A 54 5.82 -6.73 -16.71
C GLU A 54 5.93 -5.47 -15.84
N TRP A 55 5.01 -5.26 -14.89
CA TRP A 55 4.98 -4.13 -13.97
C TRP A 55 5.59 -4.42 -12.60
N ALA A 56 6.08 -5.64 -12.37
CA ALA A 56 6.62 -6.04 -11.07
C ALA A 56 7.85 -5.24 -10.62
N ASN A 57 8.52 -4.54 -11.54
CA ASN A 57 9.69 -3.70 -11.25
C ASN A 57 9.33 -2.23 -10.98
N PHE A 58 8.06 -1.87 -10.90
CA PHE A 58 7.62 -0.51 -10.64
C PHE A 58 8.03 -0.07 -9.24
N GLU A 59 8.75 1.06 -9.14
CA GLU A 59 9.11 1.73 -7.89
C GLU A 59 9.79 0.82 -6.82
N ILE A 60 10.68 -0.05 -7.26
CA ILE A 60 11.46 -0.93 -6.36
C ILE A 60 12.51 -0.12 -5.59
N MET A 61 12.50 -0.24 -4.26
CA MET A 61 13.60 0.19 -3.40
C MET A 61 14.57 -0.97 -3.21
N GLU A 62 15.75 -0.87 -3.78
CA GLU A 62 16.74 -1.95 -3.75
C GLU A 62 17.51 -2.07 -2.43
N ASN A 63 17.57 -0.99 -1.67
CA ASN A 63 18.37 -0.91 -0.45
C ASN A 63 17.49 -0.96 0.80
N TYR A 64 18.09 -1.40 1.91
CA TYR A 64 17.51 -1.14 3.22
C TYR A 64 17.34 0.35 3.46
N ILE A 65 16.27 0.72 4.12
CA ILE A 65 16.00 2.10 4.49
C ILE A 65 17.15 2.65 5.34
N GLY A 66 17.72 3.77 4.89
CA GLY A 66 18.84 4.42 5.59
C GLY A 66 20.18 3.70 5.51
N SER A 67 20.36 2.79 4.55
CA SER A 67 21.56 2.00 4.37
C SER A 67 21.84 1.75 2.89
N ASP A 68 23.11 1.58 2.53
CA ASP A 68 23.51 1.14 1.18
C ASP A 68 23.45 -0.39 1.02
N ARG A 69 23.07 -1.13 2.07
CA ARG A 69 22.94 -2.57 2.03
C ARG A 69 21.76 -2.96 1.16
N LYS A 70 22.01 -3.85 0.19
CA LYS A 70 20.94 -4.38 -0.65
C LYS A 70 20.02 -5.31 0.11
N VAL A 71 18.74 -5.28 -0.23
CA VAL A 71 17.76 -6.28 0.21
C VAL A 71 18.12 -7.61 -0.46
N THR A 72 18.17 -8.69 0.32
CA THR A 72 18.58 -10.02 -0.16
C THR A 72 17.49 -11.08 -0.06
N LYS A 73 16.53 -10.91 0.87
CA LYS A 73 15.40 -11.82 1.04
C LYS A 73 14.09 -11.13 0.64
N PHE A 74 13.59 -11.43 -0.56
CA PHE A 74 12.34 -10.87 -1.08
C PHE A 74 11.10 -11.59 -0.54
N GLN A 75 11.18 -12.91 -0.35
CA GLN A 75 10.12 -13.70 0.27
C GLN A 75 9.81 -13.16 1.67
N GLY A 76 8.52 -12.95 1.97
CA GLY A 76 8.07 -12.34 3.24
C GLY A 76 8.23 -10.81 3.30
N GLY A 77 8.68 -10.17 2.21
CA GLY A 77 8.82 -8.71 2.13
C GLY A 77 7.72 -8.00 1.34
N TYR A 78 6.87 -8.73 0.60
CA TYR A 78 5.92 -8.15 -0.34
C TYR A 78 4.50 -8.68 -0.14
N VAL A 79 3.53 -7.79 -0.33
CA VAL A 79 2.12 -8.01 0.03
C VAL A 79 1.45 -9.06 -0.85
N ARG A 80 1.67 -9.04 -2.17
CA ARG A 80 1.05 -10.01 -3.09
C ARG A 80 1.37 -11.44 -2.67
N ARG A 81 2.64 -11.72 -2.37
CA ARG A 81 3.07 -13.02 -1.88
C ARG A 81 2.51 -13.34 -0.48
N ALA A 82 2.44 -12.35 0.40
CA ALA A 82 1.83 -12.55 1.72
C ALA A 82 0.34 -12.94 1.63
N LEU A 83 -0.42 -12.37 0.69
CA LEU A 83 -1.82 -12.77 0.46
C LEU A 83 -1.93 -14.22 0.01
N GLU A 84 -1.06 -14.67 -0.91
CA GLU A 84 -0.99 -16.07 -1.35
C GLU A 84 -0.65 -17.01 -0.18
N ASP A 85 0.40 -16.67 0.58
CA ASP A 85 0.81 -17.44 1.75
C ASP A 85 -0.29 -17.48 2.82
N GLY A 86 -1.06 -16.40 2.96
CA GLY A 86 -2.23 -16.34 3.84
C GLY A 86 -3.35 -17.30 3.44
N ILE A 87 -3.60 -17.45 2.12
CA ILE A 87 -4.56 -18.43 1.59
C ILE A 87 -4.10 -19.85 1.91
N VAL A 88 -2.81 -20.16 1.66
CA VAL A 88 -2.21 -21.45 1.97
C VAL A 88 -2.29 -21.78 3.47
N LEU A 89 -1.95 -20.81 4.33
CA LEU A 89 -2.07 -20.95 5.79
C LEU A 89 -3.52 -21.23 6.21
N ARG A 90 -4.49 -20.56 5.59
CA ARG A 90 -5.91 -20.81 5.86
C ARG A 90 -6.30 -22.25 5.53
N GLN A 91 -5.87 -22.74 4.37
CA GLN A 91 -6.18 -24.09 3.93
C GLN A 91 -5.49 -25.18 4.78
N THR A 92 -4.23 -24.95 5.14
CA THR A 92 -3.38 -25.97 5.78
C THR A 92 -3.38 -25.90 7.31
N LYS A 93 -3.61 -24.71 7.90
CA LYS A 93 -3.50 -24.44 9.34
C LYS A 93 -4.78 -23.86 9.96
N GLY A 94 -5.77 -23.47 9.13
CA GLY A 94 -7.06 -22.94 9.61
C GLY A 94 -7.06 -21.47 10.00
N PHE A 95 -5.97 -20.71 9.75
CA PHE A 95 -5.88 -19.27 10.03
C PHE A 95 -5.19 -18.53 8.87
N ASN A 96 -5.43 -17.20 8.77
CA ASN A 96 -4.78 -16.33 7.80
C ASN A 96 -4.38 -15.00 8.45
N PRO A 97 -3.08 -14.74 8.68
CA PRO A 97 -2.59 -13.51 9.32
C PRO A 97 -2.41 -12.34 8.35
N PHE A 98 -2.77 -12.47 7.09
CA PHE A 98 -2.47 -11.53 6.01
C PHE A 98 -3.70 -11.04 5.24
N LYS A 99 -4.87 -10.98 5.89
CA LYS A 99 -6.11 -10.45 5.31
C LYS A 99 -6.18 -8.92 5.42
N PHE A 100 -5.27 -8.24 4.78
CA PHE A 100 -5.15 -6.79 4.84
C PHE A 100 -6.15 -6.05 3.94
N GLY A 101 -6.52 -4.81 4.33
CA GLY A 101 -6.89 -3.75 3.41
C GLY A 101 -5.65 -2.99 2.97
N PHE A 102 -5.74 -2.22 1.89
CA PHE A 102 -4.60 -1.55 1.28
C PHE A 102 -4.68 -0.05 1.45
N ILE A 103 -3.54 0.57 1.77
CA ILE A 103 -3.36 2.02 1.74
C ILE A 103 -2.06 2.37 1.02
N GLY A 104 -1.95 3.60 0.52
CA GLY A 104 -0.69 4.22 0.14
C GLY A 104 -0.39 5.38 1.07
N ALA A 105 0.84 5.81 1.13
CA ALA A 105 1.25 6.94 1.94
C ALA A 105 2.38 7.73 1.29
N SER A 106 2.55 8.99 1.72
CA SER A 106 3.66 9.83 1.30
C SER A 106 4.90 9.65 2.16
N ASP A 107 4.74 9.10 3.36
CA ASP A 107 5.76 9.01 4.40
C ASP A 107 6.41 10.38 4.73
N THR A 108 5.67 11.46 4.54
CA THR A 108 6.07 12.80 5.00
C THR A 108 5.97 12.88 6.52
N HIS A 109 6.93 13.53 7.18
CA HIS A 109 7.02 13.58 8.64
C HIS A 109 6.66 14.94 9.22
N ASN A 110 5.91 15.76 8.48
CA ASN A 110 5.58 17.13 8.84
C ASN A 110 4.08 17.43 8.88
N ALA A 111 3.23 16.39 8.94
CA ALA A 111 1.78 16.48 8.90
C ALA A 111 1.22 17.25 7.65
N ALA A 112 1.98 17.33 6.57
CA ALA A 112 1.55 17.87 5.28
C ALA A 112 1.39 16.74 4.25
N PRO A 113 0.31 15.94 4.32
CA PRO A 113 0.07 14.86 3.38
C PRO A 113 -0.20 15.41 1.97
N GLY A 114 0.00 14.56 0.97
CA GLY A 114 -0.43 14.87 -0.39
C GLY A 114 0.62 15.42 -1.34
N SER A 115 1.91 15.43 -0.96
CA SER A 115 3.01 15.66 -1.92
C SER A 115 3.19 14.47 -2.85
N VAL A 116 2.14 14.13 -3.59
CA VAL A 116 2.05 12.94 -4.45
C VAL A 116 1.56 13.30 -5.86
N GLU A 117 1.67 14.57 -6.24
CA GLU A 117 1.27 15.04 -7.57
C GLU A 117 2.30 14.62 -8.60
N GLU A 118 1.89 13.80 -9.53
CA GLU A 118 2.77 13.10 -10.45
C GLU A 118 3.67 14.03 -11.29
N PRO A 119 3.20 15.12 -11.89
CA PRO A 119 4.05 15.98 -12.72
C PRO A 119 5.17 16.69 -11.95
N ASN A 120 4.95 16.90 -10.65
CA ASN A 120 5.83 17.66 -9.77
C ASN A 120 6.26 16.85 -8.55
N TYR A 121 6.17 15.51 -8.63
CA TYR A 121 6.56 14.66 -7.53
C TYR A 121 8.07 14.62 -7.37
N PHE A 122 8.51 14.97 -6.18
CA PHE A 122 9.89 14.79 -5.73
C PHE A 122 9.83 14.10 -4.38
N SER A 123 10.44 12.94 -4.30
CA SER A 123 10.47 12.19 -3.07
C SER A 123 11.10 13.02 -1.95
N LYS A 124 10.39 13.15 -0.85
CA LYS A 124 10.82 13.88 0.33
C LYS A 124 10.91 12.94 1.50
N THR A 125 12.00 13.01 2.21
CA THR A 125 12.12 12.36 3.50
C THR A 125 11.68 13.30 4.62
N GLY A 126 11.29 12.77 5.77
CA GLY A 126 10.90 13.58 6.91
C GLY A 126 11.91 14.65 7.32
N ARG A 127 13.18 14.42 7.07
CA ARG A 127 14.23 15.40 7.32
C ARG A 127 14.16 16.59 6.36
N LEU A 128 13.95 16.35 5.08
CA LEU A 128 13.81 17.41 4.07
C LEU A 128 12.47 18.12 4.24
N ASP A 129 11.42 17.39 4.57
CA ASP A 129 10.09 17.94 4.83
C ASP A 129 10.09 18.94 6.01
N GLY A 130 11.02 18.79 6.95
CA GLY A 130 11.17 19.68 8.10
C GLY A 130 11.70 21.08 7.76
N LEU A 131 12.37 21.26 6.61
CA LEU A 131 12.95 22.54 6.20
C LEU A 131 11.92 23.39 5.46
N PRO A 132 11.58 24.61 5.96
CA PRO A 132 10.56 25.45 5.35
C PRO A 132 10.76 25.73 3.84
N PRO A 133 11.99 25.99 3.34
CA PRO A 133 12.23 26.19 1.92
C PRO A 133 11.93 24.97 1.05
N LEU A 134 11.91 23.77 1.65
CA LEU A 134 11.71 22.50 0.93
C LEU A 134 10.27 22.02 0.93
N ARG A 135 9.42 22.63 1.77
CA ARG A 135 8.00 22.28 1.84
C ARG A 135 7.31 22.70 0.55
N GLY A 136 6.72 21.72 -0.14
CA GLY A 136 5.99 21.98 -1.39
C GLY A 136 6.87 22.32 -2.59
N SER A 137 8.19 22.24 -2.48
CA SER A 137 9.14 22.53 -3.56
C SER A 137 9.87 21.28 -4.01
N ALA A 138 10.24 21.23 -5.29
CA ALA A 138 11.19 20.25 -5.77
C ALA A 138 12.53 20.40 -5.03
N PRO A 139 13.08 19.34 -4.43
CA PRO A 139 14.44 19.44 -3.90
C PRO A 139 15.41 19.65 -5.06
N PRO A 140 16.46 20.45 -4.87
CA PRO A 140 17.51 20.57 -5.87
C PRO A 140 18.18 19.21 -6.11
N ASN A 141 18.79 19.05 -7.25
CA ASN A 141 19.54 17.82 -7.60
C ASN A 141 20.68 17.54 -6.62
N ASN A 142 21.11 18.54 -5.87
CA ASN A 142 22.11 18.45 -4.82
C ASN A 142 21.62 19.22 -3.58
N ALA A 143 21.48 18.53 -2.45
CA ALA A 143 21.04 19.15 -1.20
C ALA A 143 22.00 20.25 -0.70
N ALA A 144 23.26 20.25 -1.15
CA ALA A 144 24.24 21.30 -0.84
C ALA A 144 23.95 22.63 -1.53
N ASP A 145 23.12 22.65 -2.57
CA ASP A 145 22.79 23.85 -3.34
C ASP A 145 21.71 24.72 -2.68
N TRP A 146 21.24 24.32 -1.50
CA TRP A 146 20.22 25.07 -0.76
C TRP A 146 20.85 25.91 0.34
N GLU A 147 20.63 27.21 0.28
CA GLU A 147 20.98 28.10 1.36
C GLU A 147 20.29 27.68 2.68
N GLY A 148 21.07 27.34 3.70
CA GLY A 148 20.58 26.80 4.97
C GLY A 148 20.33 25.29 4.98
N ALA A 149 20.71 24.54 3.96
CA ALA A 149 20.72 23.09 4.03
C ALA A 149 21.70 22.61 5.12
N PRO A 150 21.34 21.61 5.95
CA PRO A 150 22.28 21.06 6.90
C PRO A 150 23.49 20.48 6.15
N VAL A 151 24.66 20.99 6.42
CA VAL A 151 25.91 20.44 5.88
C VAL A 151 26.21 19.16 6.64
N ASP A 152 26.35 18.06 5.92
CA ASP A 152 26.81 16.82 6.55
C ASP A 152 28.25 16.98 7.00
N PRO A 153 28.62 16.42 8.17
CA PRO A 153 30.01 16.39 8.61
C PRO A 153 30.91 15.80 7.52
N PRO A 154 32.16 16.30 7.38
CA PRO A 154 33.13 15.70 6.46
C PRO A 154 33.25 14.20 6.68
N GLY A 155 33.17 13.39 5.62
CA GLY A 155 33.24 11.92 5.70
C GLY A 155 31.90 11.23 5.93
N SER A 156 30.79 11.97 5.99
CA SER A 156 29.46 11.35 5.98
C SER A 156 29.23 10.59 4.66
N PRO A 157 28.63 9.38 4.69
CA PRO A 157 28.30 8.68 3.47
C PRO A 157 27.39 9.54 2.59
N ALA A 158 27.64 9.52 1.28
CA ALA A 158 26.79 10.19 0.31
C ALA A 158 25.33 9.75 0.52
N ARG A 159 24.43 10.73 0.71
CA ARG A 159 23.01 10.42 0.85
C ARG A 159 22.50 9.88 -0.50
N PRO A 160 21.65 8.87 -0.49
CA PRO A 160 20.97 8.48 -1.70
C PRO A 160 20.34 9.74 -2.32
N ALA A 161 20.65 10.00 -3.58
CA ALA A 161 20.03 11.10 -4.30
C ALA A 161 18.50 10.91 -4.23
N SER A 162 17.74 12.00 -4.10
CA SER A 162 16.27 11.96 -4.05
C SER A 162 15.63 11.18 -5.20
N LYS A 163 16.35 11.06 -6.32
CA LYS A 163 15.99 10.23 -7.49
C LYS A 163 15.93 8.72 -7.23
N ALA A 164 16.52 8.25 -6.13
CA ALA A 164 16.48 6.84 -5.74
C ALA A 164 15.21 6.46 -4.97
N TRP A 165 14.34 7.42 -4.69
CA TRP A 165 13.12 7.22 -3.94
C TRP A 165 11.96 7.02 -4.90
N GLY A 166 11.01 6.15 -4.54
CA GLY A 166 9.85 5.87 -5.35
C GLY A 166 8.78 6.97 -5.31
N ALA A 167 7.75 6.83 -6.12
CA ALA A 167 6.58 7.68 -6.07
C ALA A 167 5.80 7.45 -4.78
N SER A 168 5.37 8.55 -4.16
CA SER A 168 4.48 8.49 -3.00
C SER A 168 3.11 7.95 -3.36
N GLY A 169 2.36 7.55 -2.31
CA GLY A 169 0.97 7.16 -2.44
C GLY A 169 0.04 7.95 -1.54
N LEU A 170 -1.24 7.73 -1.73
CA LEU A 170 -2.30 8.18 -0.85
C LEU A 170 -3.17 7.02 -0.39
N ALA A 171 -3.72 7.15 0.82
CA ALA A 171 -4.78 6.29 1.30
C ALA A 171 -6.12 6.82 0.80
N GLY A 172 -6.86 6.01 0.05
CA GLY A 172 -8.26 6.24 -0.27
C GLY A 172 -9.16 5.48 0.71
N VAL A 173 -10.23 6.09 1.16
CA VAL A 173 -11.18 5.52 2.12
C VAL A 173 -12.61 5.77 1.66
N TRP A 174 -13.43 4.73 1.64
CA TRP A 174 -14.87 4.84 1.39
C TRP A 174 -15.60 4.87 2.75
N ALA A 175 -15.91 6.07 3.22
CA ALA A 175 -16.63 6.31 4.45
C ALA A 175 -18.02 6.89 4.15
N GLU A 176 -18.97 6.73 5.05
CA GLU A 176 -20.32 7.24 4.93
C GLU A 176 -20.37 8.77 4.99
N GLU A 177 -19.43 9.36 5.74
CA GLU A 177 -19.31 10.81 5.90
C GLU A 177 -17.85 11.19 6.22
N ASN A 178 -17.53 12.47 6.09
CA ASN A 178 -16.22 12.99 6.45
C ASN A 178 -16.15 13.33 7.95
N SER A 179 -16.25 12.29 8.78
CA SER A 179 -16.05 12.37 10.22
C SER A 179 -14.93 11.40 10.65
N ARG A 180 -14.29 11.68 11.77
CA ARG A 180 -13.24 10.84 12.33
C ARG A 180 -13.74 9.42 12.56
N GLU A 181 -14.93 9.29 13.10
CA GLU A 181 -15.57 8.02 13.45
C GLU A 181 -15.88 7.19 12.20
N ALA A 182 -16.47 7.80 11.17
CA ALA A 182 -16.81 7.12 9.92
C ALA A 182 -15.55 6.70 9.15
N ILE A 183 -14.54 7.56 9.07
CA ILE A 183 -13.24 7.25 8.44
C ILE A 183 -12.55 6.09 9.18
N TYR A 184 -12.51 6.14 10.51
CA TYR A 184 -11.91 5.06 11.32
C TYR A 184 -12.65 3.73 11.13
N ALA A 185 -13.99 3.78 11.15
CA ALA A 185 -14.82 2.59 10.92
C ALA A 185 -14.58 1.98 9.53
N ALA A 186 -14.47 2.81 8.48
CA ALA A 186 -14.17 2.36 7.13
C ALA A 186 -12.75 1.73 7.03
N MET A 187 -11.75 2.33 7.67
CA MET A 187 -10.42 1.73 7.80
C MET A 187 -10.44 0.39 8.51
N ARG A 188 -11.22 0.27 9.58
CA ARG A 188 -11.41 -1.00 10.30
C ARG A 188 -12.11 -2.07 9.46
N ARG A 189 -13.06 -1.68 8.61
CA ARG A 189 -13.70 -2.57 7.62
C ARG A 189 -12.80 -2.87 6.43
N LYS A 190 -11.64 -2.18 6.31
CA LYS A 190 -10.69 -2.30 5.19
C LYS A 190 -11.29 -1.84 3.85
N GLU A 191 -12.25 -0.94 3.90
CA GLU A 191 -12.88 -0.35 2.71
C GLU A 191 -12.00 0.81 2.21
N THR A 192 -10.77 0.43 1.84
CA THR A 192 -9.66 1.32 1.54
C THR A 192 -8.95 0.89 0.25
N PHE A 193 -8.27 1.84 -0.38
CA PHE A 193 -7.41 1.57 -1.54
C PHE A 193 -6.15 2.46 -1.49
N ALA A 194 -5.15 2.07 -2.25
CA ALA A 194 -3.89 2.81 -2.41
C ALA A 194 -3.84 3.48 -3.79
N THR A 195 -3.19 4.62 -3.86
CA THR A 195 -2.68 5.18 -5.11
C THR A 195 -1.16 5.27 -5.06
N SER A 196 -0.50 5.24 -6.21
CA SER A 196 0.96 5.33 -6.35
C SER A 196 1.40 6.41 -7.35
N GLY A 197 0.56 7.39 -7.58
CA GLY A 197 0.72 8.48 -8.54
C GLY A 197 -0.63 9.14 -8.76
N PRO A 198 -1.27 9.00 -9.93
CA PRO A 198 -2.59 9.57 -10.20
C PRO A 198 -3.61 9.18 -9.14
N ARG A 199 -4.48 10.12 -8.78
CA ARG A 199 -5.50 9.96 -7.71
C ARG A 199 -6.72 9.19 -8.21
N ILE A 200 -6.52 8.03 -8.80
CA ILE A 200 -7.57 7.13 -9.28
C ILE A 200 -8.40 6.66 -8.09
N LYS A 201 -9.73 6.79 -8.19
CA LYS A 201 -10.66 6.29 -7.17
C LYS A 201 -11.15 4.92 -7.57
N VAL A 202 -10.96 3.93 -6.70
CA VAL A 202 -11.30 2.52 -6.99
C VAL A 202 -12.37 2.02 -6.04
N ARG A 203 -13.38 1.34 -6.58
CA ARG A 203 -14.28 0.46 -5.84
C ARG A 203 -14.15 -0.95 -6.38
N PHE A 204 -14.17 -1.91 -5.49
CA PHE A 204 -14.11 -3.32 -5.82
C PHE A 204 -15.15 -4.09 -5.00
N PHE A 205 -15.94 -4.91 -5.69
CA PHE A 205 -16.94 -5.78 -5.07
C PHE A 205 -16.80 -7.19 -5.60
N ALA A 206 -17.16 -8.15 -4.78
CA ALA A 206 -17.30 -9.54 -5.18
C ALA A 206 -18.68 -10.07 -4.78
N GLY A 207 -19.31 -10.90 -5.62
CA GLY A 207 -20.62 -11.47 -5.34
C GLY A 207 -20.95 -12.59 -6.32
N TYR A 208 -22.06 -13.27 -6.10
CA TYR A 208 -22.51 -14.34 -6.97
C TYR A 208 -23.68 -13.93 -7.87
N ASP A 209 -24.56 -13.06 -7.38
CA ASP A 209 -25.87 -12.80 -7.94
C ASP A 209 -26.08 -11.30 -8.23
N PHE A 210 -25.07 -10.63 -8.81
CA PHE A 210 -25.25 -9.28 -9.28
C PHE A 210 -26.30 -9.21 -10.41
N PRO A 211 -27.18 -8.18 -10.43
CA PRO A 211 -28.11 -7.96 -11.52
C PRO A 211 -27.41 -7.92 -12.88
N ALA A 212 -28.04 -8.45 -13.92
CA ALA A 212 -27.45 -8.49 -15.26
C ALA A 212 -27.24 -7.08 -15.86
N ASP A 213 -28.09 -6.13 -15.47
CA ASP A 213 -28.07 -4.72 -15.89
C ASP A 213 -27.28 -3.82 -14.94
N LEU A 214 -26.50 -4.37 -14.00
CA LEU A 214 -25.82 -3.64 -12.93
C LEU A 214 -25.04 -2.42 -13.43
N LEU A 215 -24.28 -2.56 -14.52
CA LEU A 215 -23.42 -1.49 -15.02
C LEU A 215 -24.15 -0.33 -15.68
N THR A 216 -25.42 -0.51 -16.06
CA THR A 216 -26.25 0.53 -16.70
C THR A 216 -27.18 1.23 -15.73
N ARG A 217 -27.22 0.80 -14.47
CA ARG A 217 -28.10 1.33 -13.44
C ARG A 217 -27.54 2.63 -12.86
N THR A 218 -28.40 3.55 -12.55
CA THR A 218 -28.03 4.79 -11.82
C THR A 218 -27.68 4.53 -10.34
N ASP A 219 -28.14 3.38 -9.79
CA ASP A 219 -27.94 2.97 -8.42
C ASP A 219 -26.92 1.81 -8.28
N THR A 220 -26.01 1.66 -9.24
CA THR A 220 -25.02 0.58 -9.34
C THR A 220 -24.31 0.31 -8.01
N VAL A 221 -23.81 1.34 -7.33
CA VAL A 221 -23.09 1.19 -6.06
C VAL A 221 -24.00 0.59 -4.98
N ARG A 222 -25.22 1.07 -4.86
CA ARG A 222 -26.19 0.52 -3.89
C ARG A 222 -26.50 -0.94 -4.17
N GLN A 223 -26.67 -1.30 -5.44
CA GLN A 223 -26.90 -2.70 -5.85
C GLN A 223 -25.65 -3.56 -5.58
N ALA A 224 -24.45 -3.03 -5.79
CA ALA A 224 -23.21 -3.76 -5.50
C ALA A 224 -23.08 -4.10 -4.00
N TYR A 225 -23.43 -3.17 -3.10
CA TYR A 225 -23.50 -3.45 -1.67
C TYR A 225 -24.62 -4.43 -1.29
N ALA A 226 -25.78 -4.37 -1.96
CA ALA A 226 -26.91 -5.24 -1.65
C ALA A 226 -26.68 -6.70 -2.09
N HIS A 227 -25.93 -6.93 -3.16
CA HIS A 227 -25.75 -8.23 -3.80
C HIS A 227 -24.32 -8.80 -3.71
N GLY A 228 -23.41 -8.10 -3.06
CA GLY A 228 -22.01 -8.50 -2.93
C GLY A 228 -21.36 -7.98 -1.68
N VAL A 229 -20.07 -8.23 -1.55
CA VAL A 229 -19.22 -7.71 -0.48
C VAL A 229 -18.25 -6.68 -1.07
N PRO A 230 -18.03 -5.55 -0.41
CA PRO A 230 -17.05 -4.56 -0.82
C PRO A 230 -15.61 -5.04 -0.55
N MET A 231 -14.64 -4.28 -1.09
CA MET A 231 -13.22 -4.46 -0.73
C MET A 231 -13.05 -4.52 0.78
N GLY A 232 -12.15 -5.40 1.26
CA GLY A 232 -11.94 -5.65 2.68
C GLY A 232 -12.88 -6.69 3.30
N GLY A 233 -14.01 -6.98 2.65
CA GLY A 233 -14.97 -8.00 3.10
C GLY A 233 -14.56 -9.43 2.72
N ASP A 234 -15.27 -10.39 3.27
CA ASP A 234 -15.11 -11.82 2.97
C ASP A 234 -16.30 -12.33 2.17
N LEU A 235 -16.08 -12.72 0.93
CA LEU A 235 -17.08 -13.48 0.18
C LEU A 235 -17.00 -14.93 0.59
N LEU A 236 -18.05 -15.42 1.28
CA LEU A 236 -18.12 -16.82 1.69
C LEU A 236 -18.34 -17.72 0.46
N PRO A 237 -17.73 -18.92 0.41
CA PRO A 237 -17.94 -19.85 -0.68
C PRO A 237 -19.42 -20.21 -0.85
N ALA A 238 -19.89 -20.21 -2.09
CA ALA A 238 -21.22 -20.72 -2.44
C ALA A 238 -21.07 -21.96 -3.33
N ALA A 239 -21.80 -23.04 -2.98
CA ALA A 239 -21.74 -24.28 -3.73
C ALA A 239 -22.18 -24.06 -5.19
N ASN A 240 -21.39 -24.59 -6.13
CA ASN A 240 -21.66 -24.55 -7.56
C ASN A 240 -21.83 -23.15 -8.20
N LYS A 241 -21.33 -22.10 -7.55
CA LYS A 241 -21.33 -20.75 -8.10
C LYS A 241 -19.92 -20.19 -8.24
N ALA A 242 -19.58 -19.68 -9.41
CA ALA A 242 -18.37 -18.89 -9.61
C ALA A 242 -18.61 -17.45 -9.16
N PRO A 243 -17.68 -16.84 -8.40
CA PRO A 243 -17.81 -15.44 -8.01
C PRO A 243 -17.68 -14.52 -9.23
N LYS A 244 -18.42 -13.42 -9.21
CA LYS A 244 -18.28 -12.31 -10.14
C LYS A 244 -17.62 -11.17 -9.41
N PHE A 245 -16.78 -10.41 -10.14
CA PHE A 245 -16.09 -9.25 -9.60
C PHE A 245 -16.55 -7.99 -10.34
N LEU A 246 -16.82 -6.94 -9.58
CA LEU A 246 -17.10 -5.62 -10.10
C LEU A 246 -15.94 -4.70 -9.70
N VAL A 247 -15.25 -4.16 -10.71
CA VAL A 247 -14.22 -3.13 -10.54
C VAL A 247 -14.75 -1.84 -11.15
N TRP A 248 -14.77 -0.78 -10.35
CA TRP A 248 -15.12 0.54 -10.80
C TRP A 248 -13.98 1.51 -10.50
N ALA A 249 -13.33 1.99 -11.54
CA ALA A 249 -12.23 2.95 -11.44
C ALA A 249 -12.65 4.29 -12.07
N VAL A 250 -12.40 5.38 -11.37
CA VAL A 250 -12.62 6.73 -11.86
C VAL A 250 -11.26 7.40 -12.05
N ARG A 251 -11.00 7.88 -13.27
CA ARG A 251 -9.76 8.56 -13.64
C ARG A 251 -9.54 9.80 -12.77
N ASP A 252 -8.28 10.09 -12.47
CA ASP A 252 -7.88 11.39 -11.93
C ASP A 252 -8.00 12.45 -13.04
N PRO A 253 -8.85 13.48 -12.88
CA PRO A 253 -9.01 14.49 -13.91
C PRO A 253 -7.81 15.42 -14.08
N SER A 254 -6.89 15.42 -13.11
CA SER A 254 -5.68 16.26 -13.12
C SER A 254 -4.45 15.58 -13.71
N SER A 255 -4.49 14.24 -13.87
CA SER A 255 -3.43 13.52 -14.56
C SER A 255 -3.70 13.49 -16.07
N GLY A 256 -2.71 13.92 -16.85
CA GLY A 256 -2.77 13.98 -18.30
C GLY A 256 -2.89 12.62 -18.99
#